data_c715ffc956806f965835ae8e6fc89ceb
#
_entry.id   c715ffc956806f965835ae8e6fc89ceb
#
_cell.length_a   1.000
_cell.length_b   1.000
_cell.length_c   1.000
_cell.angle_alpha   90.00
_cell.angle_beta   90.00
_cell.angle_gamma   90.00
#
_symmetry.space_group_name_H-M   'P 1'
#
loop_
_entity.id
_entity.type
_entity.pdbx_description
1 polymer ?
#
loop_
_entity_poly.entity_id
_entity_poly.type
_entity_poly.pdbx_seq_one_letter_code
_entity_poly.pdbx_strand_id
1 'polypeptide(L)'
;EYLAKKQGCFHIIGAKTLHNLKEFYICEGFATAATIYKALNKLVIMGVDAGNLSKIVETLKNKFENTPITLIADNDKKRELKGLSNVGVETAKEIQQRFSDIKVIIPKISDQEAGQGVSDFNDIFLNKGLDEVKKQLNFIDFHNKLNTFENPTKTISQKDITR
;
A
#
# COMPACT_ATOMS: atom_id res chain seq x y z
N GLU A 1 -28.18 -1.05 -20.63
CA GLU A 1 -27.36 -1.53 -19.51
C GLU A 1 -26.46 -0.37 -19.03
N TYR A 2 -26.73 0.14 -17.83
CA TYR A 2 -25.83 1.09 -17.17
C TYR A 2 -24.63 0.31 -16.64
N LEU A 3 -23.57 0.22 -17.42
CA LEU A 3 -22.28 -0.27 -16.93
C LEU A 3 -21.71 0.79 -15.98
N ALA A 4 -21.75 0.53 -14.69
CA ALA A 4 -21.14 1.40 -13.69
C ALA A 4 -19.65 1.57 -14.01
N LYS A 5 -19.20 2.83 -14.16
CA LYS A 5 -17.79 3.14 -14.43
C LYS A 5 -16.96 2.84 -13.18
N LYS A 6 -16.29 1.69 -13.16
CA LYS A 6 -15.47 1.23 -12.03
C LYS A 6 -14.09 1.90 -12.00
N GLN A 7 -13.52 2.17 -13.17
CA GLN A 7 -12.14 2.65 -13.30
C GLN A 7 -11.95 4.03 -12.65
N GLY A 8 -11.04 4.10 -11.69
CA GLY A 8 -10.75 5.28 -10.89
C GLY A 8 -11.73 5.55 -9.75
N CYS A 9 -12.81 4.72 -9.61
CA CYS A 9 -13.71 4.82 -8.47
C CYS A 9 -13.11 4.12 -7.26
N PHE A 10 -13.34 4.69 -6.07
CA PHE A 10 -12.86 4.16 -4.81
C PHE A 10 -13.83 4.49 -3.67
N HIS A 11 -13.68 3.78 -2.55
CA HIS A 11 -14.37 4.07 -1.31
C HIS A 11 -13.39 4.52 -0.23
N ILE A 12 -13.83 5.39 0.67
CA ILE A 12 -13.02 5.95 1.76
C ILE A 12 -13.51 5.42 3.10
N ILE A 13 -12.60 4.87 3.90
CA ILE A 13 -12.87 4.47 5.29
C ILE A 13 -12.11 5.41 6.22
N GLY A 14 -12.79 5.91 7.26
CA GLY A 14 -12.18 6.72 8.31
C GLY A 14 -12.22 8.23 8.10
N ALA A 15 -12.76 8.73 6.96
CA ALA A 15 -13.02 10.16 6.75
C ALA A 15 -14.13 10.36 5.72
N LYS A 16 -14.65 11.61 5.64
CA LYS A 16 -15.66 12.00 4.65
C LYS A 16 -15.06 12.64 3.39
N THR A 17 -13.84 13.14 3.48
CA THR A 17 -13.16 13.84 2.37
C THR A 17 -11.68 13.51 2.35
N LEU A 18 -11.00 13.78 1.22
CA LEU A 18 -9.56 13.63 1.04
C LEU A 18 -8.78 14.94 1.27
N HIS A 19 -9.45 16.03 1.69
CA HIS A 19 -8.78 17.31 1.92
C HIS A 19 -7.95 17.32 3.21
N ASN A 20 -6.80 17.98 3.16
CA ASN A 20 -5.89 18.19 4.31
C ASN A 20 -5.33 16.90 4.93
N LEU A 21 -5.25 15.83 4.16
CA LEU A 21 -4.64 14.60 4.61
C LEU A 21 -3.12 14.65 4.46
N LYS A 22 -2.43 14.08 5.46
CA LYS A 22 -0.96 14.03 5.48
C LYS A 22 -0.40 12.84 4.70
N GLU A 23 -1.21 11.83 4.44
CA GLU A 23 -0.84 10.58 3.77
C GLU A 23 -2.08 9.81 3.31
N PHE A 24 -1.94 8.97 2.30
CA PHE A 24 -2.97 8.05 1.82
C PHE A 24 -2.52 6.60 2.00
N TYR A 25 -3.40 5.77 2.58
CA TYR A 25 -3.29 4.33 2.57
C TYR A 25 -4.27 3.79 1.54
N ILE A 26 -3.80 2.93 0.63
CA ILE A 26 -4.63 2.38 -0.45
C ILE A 26 -4.51 0.86 -0.41
N CYS A 27 -5.62 0.14 -0.51
CA CYS A 27 -5.66 -1.31 -0.65
C CYS A 27 -6.79 -1.76 -1.58
N GLU A 28 -6.85 -3.05 -1.88
CA GLU A 28 -7.83 -3.61 -2.80
C GLU A 28 -9.20 -3.75 -2.15
N GLY A 29 -9.29 -4.53 -1.07
CA GLY A 29 -10.55 -5.03 -0.51
C GLY A 29 -11.07 -4.24 0.69
N PHE A 30 -12.40 -4.30 0.91
CA PHE A 30 -13.06 -3.62 2.04
C PHE A 30 -12.61 -4.16 3.40
N ALA A 31 -12.51 -5.49 3.57
CA ALA A 31 -12.14 -6.11 4.84
C ALA A 31 -10.71 -5.73 5.24
N THR A 32 -9.78 -5.76 4.28
CA THR A 32 -8.39 -5.28 4.44
C THR A 32 -8.37 -3.81 4.81
N ALA A 33 -9.13 -2.95 4.13
CA ALA A 33 -9.20 -1.50 4.42
C ALA A 33 -9.74 -1.22 5.83
N ALA A 34 -10.79 -1.92 6.25
CA ALA A 34 -11.36 -1.80 7.59
C ALA A 34 -10.37 -2.23 8.68
N THR A 35 -9.61 -3.31 8.43
CA THR A 35 -8.57 -3.80 9.33
C THR A 35 -7.41 -2.80 9.46
N ILE A 36 -6.93 -2.24 8.35
CA ILE A 36 -5.89 -1.21 8.34
C ILE A 36 -6.36 0.04 9.09
N TYR A 37 -7.59 0.51 8.83
CA TYR A 37 -8.18 1.62 9.57
C TYR A 37 -8.22 1.36 11.07
N LYS A 38 -8.68 0.17 11.48
CA LYS A 38 -8.70 -0.25 12.89
C LYS A 38 -7.31 -0.29 13.53
N ALA A 39 -6.29 -0.70 12.76
CA ALA A 39 -4.91 -0.80 13.24
C ALA A 39 -4.24 0.58 13.39
N LEU A 40 -4.42 1.47 12.43
CA LEU A 40 -3.69 2.74 12.33
C LEU A 40 -4.50 3.97 12.75
N ASN A 41 -5.82 3.87 12.81
CA ASN A 41 -6.76 5.01 12.97
C ASN A 41 -6.50 6.11 11.92
N LYS A 42 -6.17 5.71 10.69
CA LYS A 42 -5.88 6.60 9.56
C LYS A 42 -6.82 6.30 8.40
N LEU A 43 -7.11 7.30 7.57
CA LEU A 43 -7.92 7.13 6.38
C LEU A 43 -7.34 6.05 5.47
N VAL A 44 -8.20 5.17 4.96
CA VAL A 44 -7.87 4.14 3.97
C VAL A 44 -8.78 4.25 2.76
N ILE A 45 -8.18 4.19 1.58
CA ILE A 45 -8.86 4.17 0.29
C ILE A 45 -8.92 2.72 -0.19
N MET A 46 -10.14 2.25 -0.48
CA MET A 46 -10.38 0.92 -1.05
C MET A 46 -10.63 1.03 -2.55
N GLY A 47 -9.88 0.27 -3.34
CA GLY A 47 -9.89 0.31 -4.82
C GLY A 47 -10.84 -0.67 -5.50
N VAL A 48 -11.52 -1.53 -4.75
CA VAL A 48 -12.44 -2.59 -5.20
C VAL A 48 -11.73 -3.81 -5.80
N ASP A 49 -10.67 -3.62 -6.60
CA ASP A 49 -9.83 -4.69 -7.16
C ASP A 49 -8.43 -4.18 -7.56
N ALA A 50 -7.50 -5.12 -7.75
CA ALA A 50 -6.10 -4.84 -8.08
C ALA A 50 -5.96 -4.02 -9.37
N GLY A 51 -6.73 -4.32 -10.42
CA GLY A 51 -6.65 -3.64 -11.71
C GLY A 51 -7.04 -2.15 -11.66
N ASN A 52 -7.77 -1.72 -10.63
CA ASN A 52 -8.18 -0.34 -10.43
C ASN A 52 -7.14 0.50 -9.65
N LEU A 53 -6.24 -0.14 -8.90
CA LEU A 53 -5.30 0.54 -8.00
C LEU A 53 -4.37 1.51 -8.73
N SER A 54 -3.84 1.14 -9.89
CA SER A 54 -2.97 2.00 -10.69
C SER A 54 -3.63 3.32 -11.07
N LYS A 55 -4.91 3.26 -11.48
CA LYS A 55 -5.67 4.47 -11.85
C LYS A 55 -6.00 5.36 -10.66
N ILE A 56 -6.25 4.75 -9.50
CA ILE A 56 -6.46 5.49 -8.24
C ILE A 56 -5.19 6.22 -7.84
N VAL A 57 -4.03 5.53 -7.83
CA VAL A 57 -2.73 6.13 -7.52
C VAL A 57 -2.43 7.30 -8.45
N GLU A 58 -2.59 7.12 -9.76
CA GLU A 58 -2.41 8.18 -10.76
C GLU A 58 -3.31 9.40 -10.46
N THR A 59 -4.58 9.17 -10.17
CA THR A 59 -5.55 10.24 -9.88
C THR A 59 -5.17 11.00 -8.60
N LEU A 60 -4.74 10.29 -7.55
CA LEU A 60 -4.34 10.90 -6.29
C LEU A 60 -3.03 11.67 -6.43
N LYS A 61 -2.04 11.15 -7.16
CA LYS A 61 -0.78 11.85 -7.46
C LYS A 61 -1.02 13.14 -8.21
N ASN A 62 -1.88 13.13 -9.23
CA ASN A 62 -2.21 14.31 -10.01
C ASN A 62 -2.95 15.38 -9.19
N LYS A 63 -3.76 14.97 -8.21
CA LYS A 63 -4.59 15.90 -7.42
C LYS A 63 -3.92 16.34 -6.12
N PHE A 64 -3.05 15.52 -5.56
CA PHE A 64 -2.38 15.71 -4.26
C PHE A 64 -0.88 15.40 -4.38
N GLU A 65 -0.20 16.13 -5.24
CA GLU A 65 1.16 15.88 -5.73
C GLU A 65 2.18 15.56 -4.62
N ASN A 66 2.12 16.28 -3.51
CA ASN A 66 3.07 16.15 -2.40
C ASN A 66 2.58 15.26 -1.25
N THR A 67 1.42 14.60 -1.40
CA THR A 67 0.89 13.74 -0.34
C THR A 67 1.44 12.32 -0.48
N PRO A 68 2.15 11.80 0.53
CA PRO A 68 2.67 10.43 0.52
C PRO A 68 1.57 9.39 0.31
N ILE A 69 1.85 8.39 -0.51
CA ILE A 69 0.97 7.26 -0.77
C ILE A 69 1.63 5.97 -0.29
N THR A 70 0.91 5.20 0.50
CA THR A 70 1.27 3.82 0.87
C THR A 70 0.24 2.87 0.25
N LEU A 71 0.70 2.06 -0.69
CA LEU A 71 -0.09 0.98 -1.30
C LEU A 71 0.11 -0.30 -0.50
N ILE A 72 -0.98 -0.89 -0.03
CA ILE A 72 -0.99 -2.16 0.72
C ILE A 72 -1.57 -3.22 -0.19
N ALA A 73 -0.71 -4.15 -0.63
CA ALA A 73 -1.06 -5.22 -1.55
C ALA A 73 -1.58 -6.46 -0.81
N ASP A 74 -2.44 -7.21 -1.46
CA ASP A 74 -2.72 -8.58 -1.07
C ASP A 74 -1.55 -9.48 -1.48
N ASN A 75 -1.33 -10.57 -0.77
CA ASN A 75 -0.24 -11.52 -0.99
C ASN A 75 -0.79 -12.92 -1.24
N ASP A 76 -1.15 -13.20 -2.47
CA ASP A 76 -1.64 -14.52 -2.92
C ASP A 76 -0.52 -15.60 -2.94
N LYS A 77 0.26 -15.69 -1.87
CA LYS A 77 1.40 -16.60 -1.76
C LYS A 77 1.03 -18.07 -2.03
N LYS A 78 -0.19 -18.49 -1.72
CA LYS A 78 -0.71 -19.81 -2.06
C LYS A 78 -0.70 -20.08 -3.57
N ARG A 79 -0.87 -19.06 -4.40
CA ARG A 79 -0.79 -19.17 -5.85
C ARG A 79 0.66 -19.34 -6.30
N GLU A 80 1.60 -18.57 -5.72
CA GLU A 80 3.04 -18.72 -5.99
C GLU A 80 3.54 -20.12 -5.67
N LEU A 81 3.14 -20.71 -4.54
CA LEU A 81 3.48 -22.08 -4.15
C LEU A 81 2.98 -23.13 -5.15
N LYS A 82 2.02 -22.78 -5.99
CA LYS A 82 1.49 -23.61 -7.10
C LYS A 82 2.07 -23.24 -8.46
N GLY A 83 3.08 -22.35 -8.52
CA GLY A 83 3.67 -21.87 -9.77
C GLY A 83 2.76 -20.90 -10.55
N LEU A 84 1.78 -20.28 -9.89
CA LEU A 84 0.86 -19.30 -10.49
C LEU A 84 1.24 -17.87 -10.07
N SER A 85 0.82 -16.88 -10.86
CA SER A 85 1.02 -15.47 -10.61
C SER A 85 0.40 -15.02 -9.28
N ASN A 86 1.14 -14.18 -8.53
CA ASN A 86 0.67 -13.45 -7.35
C ASN A 86 0.23 -12.05 -7.79
N VAL A 87 -1.00 -11.94 -8.27
CA VAL A 87 -1.52 -10.74 -8.94
C VAL A 87 -1.42 -9.48 -8.06
N GLY A 88 -1.74 -9.58 -6.77
CA GLY A 88 -1.66 -8.44 -5.84
C GLY A 88 -0.23 -7.89 -5.73
N VAL A 89 0.75 -8.77 -5.54
CA VAL A 89 2.16 -8.40 -5.42
C VAL A 89 2.71 -7.86 -6.75
N GLU A 90 2.40 -8.50 -7.88
CA GLU A 90 2.84 -8.08 -9.21
C GLU A 90 2.29 -6.69 -9.54
N THR A 91 0.97 -6.48 -9.37
CA THR A 91 0.32 -5.18 -9.59
C THR A 91 0.96 -4.09 -8.71
N ALA A 92 1.22 -4.37 -7.43
CA ALA A 92 1.85 -3.40 -6.54
C ALA A 92 3.28 -3.03 -6.99
N LYS A 93 4.07 -3.99 -7.46
CA LYS A 93 5.41 -3.75 -8.02
C LYS A 93 5.36 -2.91 -9.30
N GLU A 94 4.44 -3.21 -10.22
CA GLU A 94 4.24 -2.42 -11.44
C GLU A 94 3.87 -0.97 -11.12
N ILE A 95 2.96 -0.75 -10.16
CA ILE A 95 2.59 0.59 -9.71
C ILE A 95 3.80 1.31 -9.10
N GLN A 96 4.60 0.62 -8.28
CA GLN A 96 5.81 1.19 -7.67
C GLN A 96 6.88 1.54 -8.72
N GLN A 97 7.03 0.74 -9.77
CA GLN A 97 7.95 1.05 -10.87
C GLN A 97 7.51 2.31 -11.63
N ARG A 98 6.20 2.50 -11.81
CA ARG A 98 5.64 3.68 -12.48
C ARG A 98 5.67 4.93 -11.59
N PHE A 99 5.51 4.77 -10.28
CA PHE A 99 5.47 5.84 -9.27
C PHE A 99 6.47 5.53 -8.17
N SER A 100 7.75 5.84 -8.42
CA SER A 100 8.89 5.44 -7.55
C SER A 100 8.86 6.04 -6.13
N ASP A 101 8.07 7.08 -5.92
CA ASP A 101 7.92 7.78 -4.64
C ASP A 101 6.77 7.23 -3.76
N ILE A 102 6.05 6.21 -4.24
CA ILE A 102 5.07 5.53 -3.38
C ILE A 102 5.73 4.42 -2.57
N LYS A 103 5.14 4.16 -1.41
CA LYS A 103 5.52 3.06 -0.54
C LYS A 103 4.62 1.86 -0.82
N VAL A 104 5.20 0.67 -0.88
CA VAL A 104 4.45 -0.59 -0.99
C VAL A 104 4.64 -1.42 0.27
N ILE A 105 3.55 -1.92 0.83
CA ILE A 105 3.53 -2.86 1.95
C ILE A 105 2.87 -4.15 1.47
N ILE A 106 3.59 -5.27 1.64
CA ILE A 106 3.10 -6.62 1.35
C ILE A 106 3.05 -7.39 2.67
N PRO A 107 1.93 -8.01 3.06
CA PRO A 107 1.84 -8.77 4.29
C PRO A 107 2.81 -9.95 4.29
N LYS A 108 3.52 -10.13 5.41
CA LYS A 108 4.42 -11.27 5.61
C LYS A 108 3.61 -12.49 6.01
N ILE A 109 3.56 -13.47 5.13
CA ILE A 109 2.78 -14.70 5.24
C ILE A 109 3.74 -15.88 5.05
N SER A 110 3.76 -16.81 6.01
CA SER A 110 4.53 -18.06 5.89
C SER A 110 3.87 -19.03 4.90
N ASP A 111 4.60 -20.04 4.45
CA ASP A 111 4.05 -21.07 3.55
C ASP A 111 2.91 -21.85 4.19
N GLN A 112 3.00 -22.10 5.50
CA GLN A 112 1.95 -22.74 6.26
C GLN A 112 0.66 -21.91 6.29
N GLU A 113 0.75 -20.62 6.56
CA GLU A 113 -0.40 -19.69 6.56
C GLU A 113 -1.00 -19.55 5.15
N ALA A 114 -0.15 -19.45 4.14
CA ALA A 114 -0.60 -19.44 2.74
C ALA A 114 -1.35 -20.74 2.39
N GLY A 115 -0.89 -21.89 2.87
CA GLY A 115 -1.58 -23.18 2.75
C GLY A 115 -2.98 -23.15 3.36
N GLN A 116 -3.16 -22.45 4.48
CA GLN A 116 -4.44 -22.25 5.19
C GLN A 116 -5.33 -21.19 4.52
N GLY A 117 -4.84 -20.48 3.51
CA GLY A 117 -5.60 -19.48 2.74
C GLY A 117 -5.43 -18.04 3.21
N VAL A 118 -4.46 -17.75 4.10
CA VAL A 118 -4.12 -16.38 4.49
C VAL A 118 -3.52 -15.66 3.28
N SER A 119 -4.04 -14.48 2.96
CA SER A 119 -3.63 -13.70 1.79
C SER A 119 -3.52 -12.19 2.03
N ASP A 120 -4.17 -11.65 3.06
CA ASP A 120 -4.22 -10.21 3.31
C ASP A 120 -4.10 -9.86 4.80
N PHE A 121 -4.15 -8.57 5.13
CA PHE A 121 -4.11 -8.10 6.52
C PHE A 121 -5.38 -8.42 7.32
N ASN A 122 -6.53 -8.62 6.68
CA ASN A 122 -7.72 -9.07 7.37
C ASN A 122 -7.60 -10.53 7.81
N ASP A 123 -7.04 -11.38 6.96
CA ASP A 123 -6.75 -12.78 7.33
C ASP A 123 -5.72 -12.84 8.48
N ILE A 124 -4.68 -12.00 8.46
CA ILE A 124 -3.72 -11.88 9.57
C ILE A 124 -4.43 -11.43 10.84
N PHE A 125 -5.33 -10.45 10.76
CA PHE A 125 -6.11 -10.00 11.91
C PHE A 125 -6.96 -11.13 12.50
N LEU A 126 -7.66 -11.88 11.66
CA LEU A 126 -8.53 -12.98 12.10
C LEU A 126 -7.73 -14.13 12.74
N ASN A 127 -6.53 -14.41 12.27
CA ASN A 127 -5.70 -15.51 12.73
C ASN A 127 -4.79 -15.15 13.91
N LYS A 128 -4.26 -13.93 13.97
CA LYS A 128 -3.19 -13.50 14.91
C LYS A 128 -3.55 -12.26 15.73
N GLY A 129 -4.69 -11.64 15.45
CA GLY A 129 -5.12 -10.43 16.14
C GLY A 129 -4.53 -9.13 15.60
N LEU A 130 -5.03 -8.01 16.14
CA LEU A 130 -4.73 -6.66 15.65
C LEU A 130 -3.28 -6.24 15.90
N ASP A 131 -2.65 -6.75 16.96
CA ASP A 131 -1.28 -6.37 17.32
C ASP A 131 -0.27 -6.91 16.32
N GLU A 132 -0.48 -8.08 15.73
CA GLU A 132 0.37 -8.56 14.63
C GLU A 132 0.22 -7.69 13.37
N VAL A 133 -1.01 -7.25 13.05
CA VAL A 133 -1.24 -6.30 11.96
C VAL A 133 -0.47 -5.00 12.20
N LYS A 134 -0.61 -4.40 13.38
CA LYS A 134 0.12 -3.18 13.76
C LYS A 134 1.63 -3.36 13.68
N LYS A 135 2.13 -4.47 14.18
CA LYS A 135 3.56 -4.80 14.16
C LYS A 135 4.08 -4.85 12.72
N GLN A 136 3.40 -5.54 11.81
CA GLN A 136 3.83 -5.62 10.42
C GLN A 136 3.76 -4.27 9.71
N LEU A 137 2.69 -3.50 9.90
CA LEU A 137 2.54 -2.16 9.31
C LEU A 137 3.61 -1.19 9.84
N ASN A 138 3.88 -1.17 11.16
CA ASN A 138 4.84 -0.27 11.79
C ASN A 138 6.30 -0.68 11.55
N PHE A 139 6.61 -1.98 11.53
CA PHE A 139 7.96 -2.48 11.26
C PHE A 139 8.45 -2.04 9.88
N ILE A 140 7.59 -2.10 8.89
CA ILE A 140 7.92 -1.67 7.53
C ILE A 140 8.06 -0.15 7.47
N ASP A 141 7.29 0.60 8.28
CA ASP A 141 7.41 2.05 8.37
C ASP A 141 8.74 2.49 8.98
N PHE A 142 9.20 1.81 10.02
CA PHE A 142 10.48 2.06 10.68
C PHE A 142 11.68 1.77 9.75
N HIS A 143 11.69 0.64 9.04
CA HIS A 143 12.77 0.27 8.12
C HIS A 143 12.90 1.24 6.94
N ASN A 144 11.77 1.71 6.40
CA ASN A 144 11.81 2.68 5.31
C ASN A 144 12.30 4.06 5.76
N LYS A 145 12.03 4.47 7.01
CA LYS A 145 12.61 5.69 7.58
C LYS A 145 14.13 5.58 7.75
N LEU A 146 14.64 4.43 8.19
CA LEU A 146 16.10 4.21 8.31
C LEU A 146 16.79 4.30 6.95
N ASN A 147 16.25 3.67 5.91
CA ASN A 147 16.83 3.69 4.56
C ASN A 147 16.85 5.09 3.93
N THR A 148 15.96 6.00 4.33
CA THR A 148 15.99 7.41 3.89
C THR A 148 17.07 8.22 4.61
N PHE A 149 17.51 7.81 5.80
CA PHE A 149 18.63 8.44 6.51
C PHE A 149 20.01 7.95 6.04
N GLU A 150 20.11 6.72 5.49
CA GLU A 150 21.36 6.15 5.00
C GLU A 150 21.73 6.58 3.57
N ASN A 151 20.83 7.21 2.83
CA ASN A 151 21.10 7.83 1.53
C ASN A 151 20.77 9.34 1.52
N PRO A 152 21.56 10.19 2.20
CA PRO A 152 21.53 11.60 1.89
C PRO A 152 22.16 11.76 0.51
N THR A 153 21.35 12.04 -0.51
CA THR A 153 21.84 12.45 -1.83
C THR A 153 22.85 13.57 -1.66
N LYS A 154 24.14 13.23 -1.83
CA LYS A 154 25.22 14.20 -2.04
C LYS A 154 24.96 14.95 -3.32
N THR A 155 24.25 16.04 -3.24
CA THR A 155 24.33 17.09 -4.24
C THR A 155 25.00 18.29 -3.58
N ILE A 156 26.31 18.16 -3.30
CA ILE A 156 27.17 19.33 -3.13
C ILE A 156 27.65 19.68 -4.54
N SER A 157 27.05 20.67 -5.13
CA SER A 157 27.50 21.32 -6.34
C SER A 157 28.90 21.91 -6.05
N GLN A 158 29.90 21.46 -6.83
CA GLN A 158 31.27 22.01 -6.87
C GLN A 158 31.25 23.43 -7.49
N LYS A 159 30.67 24.43 -6.85
CA LYS A 159 30.70 25.84 -7.35
C LYS A 159 30.93 26.90 -6.27
N ASP A 160 31.22 26.55 -5.03
CA ASP A 160 31.46 27.56 -3.98
C ASP A 160 32.85 27.47 -3.31
N ILE A 161 33.89 27.08 -4.10
CA ILE A 161 35.28 27.22 -3.64
C ILE A 161 36.01 27.99 -4.73
N THR A 162 35.70 29.29 -4.86
CA THR A 162 36.63 30.32 -5.40
C THR A 162 36.01 31.71 -5.23
N ARG A 163 36.24 32.29 -4.06
CA ARG A 163 36.53 33.72 -3.86
C ARG A 163 36.86 33.98 -2.39
#